data_e9c7b1cd85e697521fb2de2bf352498a
#
_entry.id   e9c7b1cd85e697521fb2de2bf352498a
#
_cell.length_a   1.000
_cell.length_b   1.000
_cell.length_c   1.000
_cell.angle_alpha   90.00
_cell.angle_beta   90.00
_cell.angle_gamma   90.00
#
_symmetry.space_group_name_H-M   'P 1'
#
loop_
_entity.id
_entity.type
_entity.pdbx_description
1 polymer ?
#
loop_
_entity_poly.entity_id
_entity_poly.type
_entity_poly.pdbx_seq_one_letter_code
_entity_poly.pdbx_strand_id
1 'polypeptide(L)'
;AGDNFGCGSSREHAPWALLDFGIRCVISTSFADIFYNNCFKNGILPIKVSKEELDKLMNDAVRGSNAILTVDLEKQEITGPDGGRIRFDIDPFRKHCLLNGLDDIGLTLEKRKFIDGFEEKNQLSQPWLWQGTAA
;
A
#
# COMPACT_ATOMS: atom_id res chain seq x y z
N ALA A 1 13.96 -7.22 -3.97
CA ALA A 1 13.53 -8.62 -3.89
C ALA A 1 13.54 -9.27 -5.26
N GLY A 2 13.58 -10.60 -5.34
CA GLY A 2 13.51 -11.33 -6.60
C GLY A 2 12.13 -11.34 -7.24
N ASP A 3 12.04 -11.96 -8.43
CA ASP A 3 10.81 -12.02 -9.22
C ASP A 3 9.67 -12.71 -8.48
N ASN A 4 8.43 -12.34 -8.82
CA ASN A 4 7.21 -12.91 -8.27
C ASN A 4 7.20 -12.94 -6.73
N PHE A 5 7.64 -11.85 -6.12
CA PHE A 5 7.75 -11.75 -4.66
C PHE A 5 6.37 -11.89 -3.99
N GLY A 6 6.31 -12.68 -2.92
CA GLY A 6 5.08 -12.96 -2.19
C GLY A 6 4.25 -14.12 -2.75
N CYS A 7 4.78 -14.89 -3.73
CA CYS A 7 4.04 -15.98 -4.40
C CYS A 7 3.62 -17.14 -3.49
N GLY A 8 4.22 -17.28 -2.33
CA GLY A 8 3.92 -18.39 -1.40
C GLY A 8 2.73 -18.18 -0.48
N SER A 9 2.10 -17.01 -0.50
CA SER A 9 1.03 -16.68 0.46
C SER A 9 -0.12 -15.90 -0.16
N SER A 10 -1.33 -16.40 0.05
CA SER A 10 -2.59 -15.71 -0.23
C SER A 10 -3.17 -14.97 0.99
N ARG A 11 -2.49 -14.99 2.12
CA ARG A 11 -2.95 -14.39 3.38
C ARG A 11 -2.30 -13.04 3.64
N GLU A 12 -3.02 -12.18 4.34
CA GLU A 12 -2.50 -10.88 4.81
C GLU A 12 -1.36 -11.00 5.84
N HIS A 13 -1.16 -12.19 6.41
CA HIS A 13 -0.06 -12.45 7.34
C HIS A 13 1.33 -12.19 6.72
N ALA A 14 1.49 -12.36 5.41
CA ALA A 14 2.76 -12.08 4.74
C ALA A 14 3.16 -10.60 4.81
N PRO A 15 2.30 -9.61 4.44
CA PRO A 15 2.56 -8.20 4.70
C PRO A 15 2.73 -7.87 6.18
N TRP A 16 1.95 -8.48 7.08
CA TRP A 16 2.08 -8.26 8.51
C TRP A 16 3.47 -8.63 9.04
N ALA A 17 3.99 -9.78 8.60
CA ALA A 17 5.34 -10.21 8.97
C ALA A 17 6.41 -9.20 8.54
N LEU A 18 6.28 -8.62 7.35
CA LEU A 18 7.19 -7.58 6.87
C LEU A 18 7.06 -6.29 7.70
N LEU A 19 5.84 -5.87 8.03
CA LEU A 19 5.58 -4.70 8.86
C LEU A 19 6.16 -4.85 10.27
N ASP A 20 5.96 -6.00 10.89
CA ASP A 20 6.50 -6.31 12.22
C ASP A 20 8.03 -6.28 12.23
N PHE A 21 8.64 -6.68 11.13
CA PHE A 21 10.09 -6.60 10.94
C PHE A 21 10.58 -5.16 10.65
N GLY A 22 9.69 -4.21 10.40
CA GLY A 22 10.00 -2.81 10.12
C GLY A 22 10.09 -2.45 8.64
N ILE A 23 9.72 -3.36 7.73
CA ILE A 23 9.76 -3.11 6.29
C ILE A 23 8.51 -2.34 5.86
N ARG A 24 8.69 -1.20 5.19
CA ARG A 24 7.61 -0.34 4.69
C ARG A 24 7.54 -0.27 3.17
N CYS A 25 8.59 -0.70 2.48
CA CYS A 25 8.68 -0.67 1.02
C CYS A 25 9.37 -1.93 0.51
N VAL A 26 8.88 -2.49 -0.57
CA VAL A 26 9.47 -3.64 -1.25
C VAL A 26 9.61 -3.32 -2.73
N ILE A 27 10.81 -3.49 -3.27
CA ILE A 27 11.13 -3.24 -4.68
C ILE A 27 11.42 -4.57 -5.37
N SER A 28 10.70 -4.84 -6.45
CA SER A 28 10.86 -6.08 -7.23
C SER A 28 10.50 -5.84 -8.70
N THR A 29 10.87 -6.78 -9.55
CA THR A 29 10.43 -6.81 -10.96
C THR A 29 8.98 -7.23 -11.09
N SER A 30 8.50 -8.11 -10.21
CA SER A 30 7.12 -8.58 -10.19
C SER A 30 6.71 -9.03 -8.79
N PHE A 31 5.40 -9.03 -8.56
CA PHE A 31 4.77 -9.46 -7.31
C PHE A 31 3.64 -10.45 -7.61
N ALA A 32 3.37 -11.35 -6.68
CA ALA A 32 2.13 -12.12 -6.69
C ALA A 32 0.94 -11.18 -6.45
N ASP A 33 -0.14 -11.36 -7.22
CA ASP A 33 -1.28 -10.41 -7.25
C ASP A 33 -1.92 -10.21 -5.88
N ILE A 34 -2.15 -11.29 -5.15
CA ILE A 34 -2.77 -11.22 -3.81
C ILE A 34 -1.86 -10.48 -2.84
N PHE A 35 -0.56 -10.81 -2.82
CA PHE A 35 0.42 -10.14 -1.99
C PHE A 35 0.52 -8.64 -2.31
N TYR A 36 0.57 -8.30 -3.59
CA TYR A 36 0.62 -6.91 -4.07
C TYR A 36 -0.55 -6.08 -3.54
N ASN A 37 -1.78 -6.61 -3.65
CA ASN A 37 -2.97 -5.94 -3.16
C ASN A 37 -2.99 -5.84 -1.63
N ASN A 38 -2.59 -6.89 -0.93
CA ASN A 38 -2.53 -6.90 0.52
C ASN A 38 -1.48 -5.94 1.09
N CYS A 39 -0.39 -5.69 0.37
CA CYS A 39 0.60 -4.67 0.74
C CYS A 39 -0.04 -3.30 0.88
N PHE A 40 -0.83 -2.87 -0.10
CA PHE A 40 -1.50 -1.56 -0.05
C PHE A 40 -2.50 -1.44 1.09
N LYS A 41 -3.24 -2.50 1.40
CA LYS A 41 -4.18 -2.53 2.53
C LYS A 41 -3.47 -2.36 3.89
N ASN A 42 -2.23 -2.78 3.97
CA ASN A 42 -1.44 -2.76 5.20
C ASN A 42 -0.39 -1.64 5.25
N GLY A 43 -0.40 -0.70 4.30
CA GLY A 43 0.50 0.44 4.28
C GLY A 43 1.94 0.12 3.87
N ILE A 44 2.16 -0.98 3.14
CA ILE A 44 3.43 -1.29 2.48
C ILE A 44 3.36 -0.81 1.04
N LEU A 45 4.41 -0.15 0.57
CA LEU A 45 4.56 0.29 -0.80
C LEU A 45 5.31 -0.77 -1.62
N PRO A 46 4.64 -1.56 -2.49
CA PRO A 46 5.32 -2.42 -3.45
C PRO A 46 5.63 -1.63 -4.72
N ILE A 47 6.89 -1.62 -5.13
CA ILE A 47 7.37 -0.90 -6.32
C ILE A 47 7.83 -1.92 -7.37
N LYS A 48 7.29 -1.80 -8.58
CA LYS A 48 7.76 -2.56 -9.75
C LYS A 48 8.78 -1.73 -10.52
N VAL A 49 9.93 -2.35 -10.81
CA VAL A 49 11.00 -1.77 -11.62
C VAL A 49 11.45 -2.75 -12.68
N SER A 50 12.18 -2.29 -13.69
CA SER A 50 12.80 -3.19 -14.67
C SER A 50 13.89 -4.03 -14.01
N LYS A 51 14.24 -5.15 -14.66
CA LYS A 51 15.31 -6.01 -14.16
C LYS A 51 16.64 -5.28 -14.07
N GLU A 52 16.96 -4.45 -15.07
CA GLU A 52 18.21 -3.65 -15.09
C GLU A 52 18.28 -2.67 -13.92
N GLU A 53 17.16 -2.00 -13.63
CA GLU A 53 17.06 -1.09 -12.49
C GLU A 53 17.17 -1.83 -11.16
N LEU A 54 16.53 -3.01 -11.05
CA LEU A 54 16.63 -3.85 -9.86
C LEU A 54 18.06 -4.33 -9.63
N ASP A 55 18.73 -4.81 -10.67
CA ASP A 55 20.12 -5.28 -10.57
C ASP A 55 21.06 -4.16 -10.12
N LYS A 56 20.84 -2.93 -10.60
CA LYS A 56 21.56 -1.74 -10.13
C LYS A 56 21.34 -1.49 -8.64
N LEU A 57 20.09 -1.51 -8.20
CA LEU A 57 19.75 -1.34 -6.79
C LEU A 57 20.31 -2.45 -5.89
N MET A 58 20.31 -3.69 -6.37
CA MET A 58 20.89 -4.82 -5.65
C MET A 58 22.42 -4.70 -5.55
N ASN A 59 23.09 -4.25 -6.60
CA ASN A 59 24.51 -3.98 -6.55
C ASN A 59 24.87 -2.84 -5.59
N ASP A 60 24.04 -1.81 -5.53
CA ASP A 60 24.20 -0.73 -4.55
C ASP A 60 24.00 -1.24 -3.12
N ALA A 61 23.04 -2.15 -2.89
CA ALA A 61 22.79 -2.74 -1.58
C ALA A 61 23.96 -3.58 -1.04
N VAL A 62 24.76 -4.21 -1.92
CA VAL A 62 25.95 -4.98 -1.54
C VAL A 62 27.06 -4.09 -0.99
N ARG A 63 27.04 -2.79 -1.27
CA ARG A 63 28.04 -1.82 -0.77
C ARG A 63 27.95 -1.55 0.73
N GLY A 64 26.97 -2.12 1.42
CA GLY A 64 26.86 -2.10 2.87
C GLY A 64 26.09 -0.92 3.45
N SER A 65 26.41 -0.50 4.67
CA SER A 65 25.64 0.48 5.45
C SER A 65 25.54 1.89 4.83
N ASN A 66 26.34 2.20 3.84
CA ASN A 66 26.31 3.48 3.13
C ASN A 66 25.34 3.45 1.90
N ALA A 67 24.75 2.31 1.61
CA ALA A 67 23.78 2.15 0.51
C ALA A 67 22.40 2.61 0.94
N ILE A 68 22.21 3.91 1.10
CA ILE A 68 20.92 4.52 1.46
C ILE A 68 20.14 4.79 0.18
N LEU A 69 18.91 4.27 0.12
CA LEU A 69 17.95 4.58 -0.92
C LEU A 69 16.84 5.49 -0.33
N THR A 70 16.52 6.53 -1.07
CA THR A 70 15.38 7.40 -0.73
C THR A 70 14.24 7.14 -1.69
N VAL A 71 13.08 6.75 -1.14
CA VAL A 71 11.85 6.53 -1.91
C VAL A 71 10.91 7.69 -1.64
N ASP A 72 10.59 8.45 -2.68
CA ASP A 72 9.64 9.56 -2.64
C ASP A 72 8.35 9.15 -3.35
N LEU A 73 7.30 8.93 -2.57
CA LEU A 73 5.99 8.51 -3.10
C LEU A 73 5.29 9.66 -3.85
N GLU A 74 5.45 10.89 -3.41
CA GLU A 74 4.81 12.04 -4.06
C GLU A 74 5.36 12.26 -5.46
N LYS A 75 6.68 12.20 -5.60
CA LYS A 75 7.39 12.34 -6.88
C LYS A 75 7.43 11.04 -7.68
N GLN A 76 7.11 9.91 -7.03
CA GLN A 76 7.22 8.57 -7.61
C GLN A 76 8.65 8.29 -8.12
N GLU A 77 9.64 8.58 -7.30
CA GLU A 77 11.07 8.44 -7.61
C GLU A 77 11.80 7.68 -6.51
N ILE A 78 12.76 6.86 -6.93
CA ILE A 78 13.74 6.23 -6.04
C ILE A 78 15.08 6.91 -6.33
N THR A 79 15.72 7.48 -5.31
CA THR A 79 17.04 8.05 -5.40
C THR A 79 18.06 7.09 -4.81
N GLY A 80 19.03 6.65 -5.60
CA GLY A 80 20.12 5.78 -5.17
C GLY A 80 21.23 6.55 -4.44
N PRO A 81 22.19 5.82 -3.83
CA PRO A 81 23.31 6.43 -3.11
C PRO A 81 24.23 7.27 -4.01
N ASP A 82 24.28 6.99 -5.30
CA ASP A 82 25.05 7.72 -6.30
C ASP A 82 24.28 8.90 -6.94
N GLY A 83 23.09 9.23 -6.42
CA GLY A 83 22.22 10.29 -6.96
C GLY A 83 21.42 9.89 -8.19
N GLY A 84 21.50 8.63 -8.64
CA GLY A 84 20.66 8.10 -9.72
C GLY A 84 19.20 8.07 -9.35
N ARG A 85 18.31 8.46 -10.28
CA ARG A 85 16.86 8.49 -10.06
C ARG A 85 16.16 7.45 -10.92
N ILE A 86 15.28 6.68 -10.29
CA ILE A 86 14.42 5.69 -10.95
C ILE A 86 12.99 6.10 -10.71
N ARG A 87 12.22 6.27 -11.77
CA ARG A 87 10.77 6.54 -11.67
C ARG A 87 10.00 5.25 -11.61
N PHE A 88 8.91 5.26 -10.85
CA PHE A 88 7.98 4.15 -10.79
C PHE A 88 6.53 4.64 -10.92
N ASP A 89 5.68 3.77 -11.43
CA ASP A 89 4.25 4.05 -11.58
C ASP A 89 3.47 3.44 -10.40
N ILE A 90 2.46 4.17 -9.96
CA ILE A 90 1.51 3.71 -8.95
C ILE A 90 0.12 4.21 -9.31
N ASP A 91 -0.91 3.41 -9.03
CA ASP A 91 -2.30 3.83 -9.16
C ASP A 91 -2.56 5.09 -8.29
N PRO A 92 -3.14 6.17 -8.86
CA PRO A 92 -3.42 7.40 -8.13
C PRO A 92 -4.26 7.19 -6.86
N PHE A 93 -5.23 6.27 -6.89
CA PHE A 93 -6.05 5.94 -5.72
C PHE A 93 -5.23 5.27 -4.61
N ARG A 94 -4.37 4.31 -4.95
CA ARG A 94 -3.47 3.64 -4.00
C ARG A 94 -2.43 4.59 -3.43
N LYS A 95 -1.92 5.51 -4.25
CA LYS A 95 -1.04 6.59 -3.81
C LYS A 95 -1.72 7.48 -2.77
N HIS A 96 -2.96 7.88 -3.04
CA HIS A 96 -3.77 8.67 -2.10
C HIS A 96 -3.95 7.95 -0.76
N CYS A 97 -4.30 6.66 -0.78
CA CYS A 97 -4.44 5.86 0.42
C CYS A 97 -3.15 5.76 1.24
N LEU A 98 -2.01 5.52 0.59
CA LEU A 98 -0.71 5.42 1.26
C LEU A 98 -0.25 6.75 1.86
N LEU A 99 -0.42 7.86 1.14
CA LEU A 99 -0.02 9.20 1.61
C LEU A 99 -0.86 9.66 2.80
N ASN A 100 -2.13 9.30 2.87
CA ASN A 100 -3.05 9.69 3.93
C ASN A 100 -3.23 8.61 5.02
N GLY A 101 -2.56 7.46 4.89
CA GLY A 101 -2.70 6.35 5.84
C GLY A 101 -4.10 5.75 5.88
N LEU A 102 -4.81 5.74 4.75
CA LEU A 102 -6.19 5.24 4.67
C LEU A 102 -6.21 3.73 4.47
N ASP A 103 -6.94 3.05 5.33
CA ASP A 103 -7.38 1.67 5.17
C ASP A 103 -8.84 1.62 4.69
N ASP A 104 -9.42 0.42 4.60
CA ASP A 104 -10.82 0.24 4.17
C ASP A 104 -11.81 1.00 5.08
N ILE A 105 -11.51 1.10 6.37
CA ILE A 105 -12.32 1.84 7.34
C ILE A 105 -12.16 3.34 7.12
N GLY A 106 -10.93 3.84 6.93
CA GLY A 106 -10.63 5.24 6.65
C GLY A 106 -11.34 5.73 5.38
N LEU A 107 -11.35 4.93 4.32
CA LEU A 107 -12.06 5.22 3.08
C LEU A 107 -13.58 5.30 3.29
N THR A 108 -14.14 4.43 4.13
CA THR A 108 -15.56 4.48 4.51
C THR A 108 -15.88 5.74 5.30
N LEU A 109 -15.01 6.14 6.21
CA LEU A 109 -15.17 7.36 7.01
C LEU A 109 -15.12 8.64 6.16
N GLU A 110 -14.35 8.68 5.08
CA GLU A 110 -14.39 9.79 4.12
C GLU A 110 -15.79 9.98 3.51
N LYS A 111 -16.55 8.88 3.38
CA LYS A 111 -17.91 8.88 2.84
C LYS A 111 -19.01 9.02 3.92
N ARG A 112 -18.64 9.33 5.15
CA ARG A 112 -19.57 9.40 6.30
C ARG A 112 -20.81 10.26 6.02
N LYS A 113 -20.64 11.42 5.40
CA LYS A 113 -21.77 12.31 5.05
C LYS A 113 -22.81 11.63 4.16
N PHE A 114 -22.39 10.78 3.24
CA PHE A 114 -23.29 10.04 2.36
C PHE A 114 -23.99 8.90 3.12
N ILE A 115 -23.28 8.28 4.06
CA ILE A 115 -23.82 7.21 4.91
C ILE A 115 -24.89 7.80 5.85
N ASP A 116 -24.57 8.89 6.54
CA ASP A 116 -25.49 9.59 7.43
C ASP A 116 -26.76 10.02 6.68
N GLY A 117 -26.62 10.58 5.48
CA GLY A 117 -27.75 10.97 4.65
C GLY A 117 -28.60 9.78 4.15
N PHE A 118 -27.98 8.63 3.92
CA PHE A 118 -28.70 7.41 3.59
C PHE A 118 -29.46 6.85 4.81
N GLU A 119 -28.82 6.84 5.97
CA GLU A 119 -29.44 6.38 7.23
C GLU A 119 -30.64 7.22 7.60
N GLU A 120 -30.58 8.56 7.52
CA GLU A 120 -31.70 9.46 7.75
C GLU A 120 -32.88 9.16 6.82
N LYS A 121 -32.60 9.00 5.53
CA LYS A 121 -33.61 8.61 4.54
C LYS A 121 -34.26 7.26 4.87
N ASN A 122 -33.42 6.31 5.26
CA ASN A 122 -33.88 4.95 5.56
C ASN A 122 -34.72 4.91 6.84
N GLN A 123 -34.37 5.69 7.86
CA GLN A 123 -35.18 5.83 9.08
C GLN A 123 -36.60 6.37 8.79
N LEU A 124 -36.69 7.32 7.86
CA LEU A 124 -37.99 7.89 7.46
C LEU A 124 -38.81 6.93 6.61
N SER A 125 -38.20 6.16 5.72
CA SER A 125 -38.87 5.26 4.80
C SER A 125 -39.16 3.88 5.39
N GLN A 126 -38.34 3.41 6.32
CA GLN A 126 -38.43 2.08 6.93
C GLN A 126 -38.19 2.13 8.45
N PRO A 127 -39.06 2.83 9.21
CA PRO A 127 -38.86 3.05 10.64
C PRO A 127 -38.84 1.75 11.47
N TRP A 128 -39.44 0.67 10.96
CA TRP A 128 -39.46 -0.62 11.65
C TRP A 128 -38.10 -1.30 11.77
N LEU A 129 -37.12 -0.96 10.88
CA LEU A 129 -35.77 -1.51 10.95
C LEU A 129 -34.94 -0.91 12.10
N TRP A 130 -35.39 0.24 12.62
CA TRP A 130 -34.67 0.99 13.65
C TRP A 130 -35.34 0.87 15.03
N GLN A 131 -36.48 0.19 15.11
CA GLN A 131 -37.14 -0.13 16.35
C GLN A 131 -36.48 -1.33 17.01
N GLY A 132 -35.61 -1.09 17.99
CA GLY A 132 -34.92 -2.17 18.73
C GLY A 132 -33.45 -1.93 19.04
N THR A 133 -32.87 -0.86 18.55
CA THR A 133 -31.50 -0.48 18.88
C THR A 133 -31.37 0.42 20.11
N ALA A 134 -32.45 0.69 20.80
CA ALA A 134 -32.46 1.36 22.11
C ALA A 134 -32.31 0.29 23.20
N ALA A 135 -31.05 -0.15 23.40
CA ALA A 135 -30.69 -0.85 24.61
C ALA A 135 -29.66 -0.01 25.38
#